data_b207d482263c966352b805639b942e1c
#
_entry.id   b207d482263c966352b805639b942e1c
#
_cell.length_a   1.000
_cell.length_b   1.000
_cell.length_c   1.000
_cell.angle_alpha   90.00
_cell.angle_beta   90.00
_cell.angle_gamma   90.00
#
_symmetry.space_group_name_H-M   'P 1'
#
loop_
_entity.id
_entity.type
_entity.pdbx_description
1 polymer ?
#
loop_
_entity_poly.entity_id
_entity_poly.type
_entity_poly.pdbx_seq_one_letter_code
_entity_poly.pdbx_strand_id
1 'polypeptide(L)'
;MAKAERKVTWWELAAFAAPAAPLTAMTLPSTIFLPPHFATHLGIPLSIVSAIFIGVRMLDIIIDPGIGNFQDRTHVPLGRRRFWMLLGVPFIMAAIWFSYIGLWPHVPIWVAAAAIVFLFVCYAVMAIAHMAWAGELVPTYHGRTHVLGAVQLASMIGSSLMLIIAGYVAFRYRSDLLAVYAMGWTIIALMPVTVLACVFLVQEAPRPPQPHLTIWQTLSTLARNKLAQRVLLPDLLLGFAQGISGGLFIFYFEFVLGFQHQTQLLLAIYFLSGLAGVPIWWFIARKLGKHRTLQLVLLYGVLTTALISQLPRDNFNVVAPFMFFAGLPFGGGTLLTRALMADVVDEDEVRTGARRSGIYFGILLTTSKVGVALGPLTYVALDLAGFHATKTTPNTPEALEMLTMLFVGGPMLLYLLAAISLRKYPLDEKRQAELASQIAARHAAEEF
;
A
#
# COMPACT_ATOMS: atom_id res chain seq x y z
N MET A 1 -17.98 -36.76 -10.60
CA MET A 1 -17.01 -36.44 -11.68
C MET A 1 -16.17 -35.28 -11.22
N ALA A 2 -14.94 -35.50 -10.81
CA ALA A 2 -13.99 -34.43 -10.45
C ALA A 2 -13.78 -33.55 -11.69
N LYS A 3 -14.19 -32.27 -11.65
CA LYS A 3 -13.85 -31.31 -12.69
C LYS A 3 -12.33 -31.23 -12.77
N ALA A 4 -11.75 -31.57 -13.93
CA ALA A 4 -10.34 -31.45 -14.18
C ALA A 4 -9.83 -30.07 -13.69
N GLU A 5 -8.77 -30.09 -12.88
CA GLU A 5 -8.12 -28.87 -12.39
C GLU A 5 -7.72 -28.02 -13.59
N ARG A 6 -8.31 -26.84 -13.72
CA ARG A 6 -7.90 -25.88 -14.73
C ARG A 6 -6.49 -25.40 -14.38
N LYS A 7 -5.49 -25.88 -15.12
CA LYS A 7 -4.13 -25.36 -15.05
C LYS A 7 -4.10 -24.00 -15.73
N VAL A 8 -3.89 -22.92 -14.96
CA VAL A 8 -3.65 -21.59 -15.50
C VAL A 8 -2.29 -21.59 -16.18
N THR A 9 -2.26 -21.23 -17.45
CA THR A 9 -1.00 -21.11 -18.19
C THR A 9 -0.22 -19.88 -17.71
N TRP A 10 1.09 -19.87 -17.93
CA TRP A 10 1.91 -18.73 -17.50
C TRP A 10 1.51 -17.42 -18.23
N TRP A 11 1.03 -17.50 -19.46
CA TRP A 11 0.50 -16.36 -20.21
C TRP A 11 -0.81 -15.81 -19.62
N GLU A 12 -1.73 -16.69 -19.25
CA GLU A 12 -2.95 -16.29 -18.53
C GLU A 12 -2.61 -15.66 -17.19
N LEU A 13 -1.61 -16.19 -16.48
CA LEU A 13 -1.13 -15.65 -15.21
C LEU A 13 -0.53 -14.26 -15.38
N ALA A 14 0.32 -14.07 -16.39
CA ALA A 14 0.93 -12.79 -16.73
C ALA A 14 -0.14 -11.76 -17.16
N ALA A 15 -1.07 -12.14 -18.03
CA ALA A 15 -2.18 -11.29 -18.45
C ALA A 15 -3.10 -10.92 -17.29
N PHE A 16 -3.37 -11.86 -16.37
CA PHE A 16 -4.15 -11.60 -15.16
C PHE A 16 -3.46 -10.63 -14.21
N ALA A 17 -2.16 -10.77 -14.02
CA ALA A 17 -1.38 -9.92 -13.12
C ALA A 17 -1.13 -8.51 -13.70
N ALA A 18 -1.14 -8.34 -15.02
CA ALA A 18 -0.77 -7.09 -15.68
C ALA A 18 -1.52 -5.84 -15.19
N PRO A 19 -2.86 -5.84 -14.95
CA PRO A 19 -3.57 -4.67 -14.42
C PRO A 19 -3.11 -4.22 -13.04
N ALA A 20 -2.51 -5.10 -12.25
CA ALA A 20 -1.97 -4.74 -10.94
C ALA A 20 -0.84 -3.70 -11.05
N ALA A 21 -0.10 -3.68 -12.17
CA ALA A 21 0.97 -2.72 -12.38
C ALA A 21 0.45 -1.28 -12.43
N PRO A 22 -0.43 -0.87 -13.35
CA PRO A 22 -0.95 0.50 -13.36
C PRO A 22 -1.85 0.82 -12.16
N LEU A 23 -2.61 -0.14 -11.61
CA LEU A 23 -3.41 0.08 -10.40
C LEU A 23 -2.53 0.44 -9.20
N THR A 24 -1.46 -0.30 -8.96
CA THR A 24 -0.55 0.00 -7.84
C THR A 24 0.35 1.19 -8.14
N ALA A 25 0.76 1.36 -9.41
CA ALA A 25 1.48 2.53 -9.86
C ALA A 25 0.73 3.84 -9.61
N MET A 26 -0.59 3.82 -9.51
CA MET A 26 -1.41 4.97 -9.16
C MET A 26 -1.37 5.29 -7.65
N THR A 27 -1.27 4.27 -6.78
CA THR A 27 -1.42 4.47 -5.32
C THR A 27 -0.26 5.25 -4.69
N LEU A 28 0.98 4.97 -5.09
CA LEU A 28 2.16 5.68 -4.58
C LEU A 28 2.15 7.17 -4.99
N PRO A 29 2.00 7.52 -6.28
CA PRO A 29 1.86 8.92 -6.68
C PRO A 29 0.69 9.63 -6.00
N SER A 30 -0.46 9.00 -5.87
CA SER A 30 -1.61 9.60 -5.19
C SER A 30 -1.37 9.90 -3.71
N THR A 31 -0.48 9.17 -3.05
CA THR A 31 -0.20 9.36 -1.62
C THR A 31 1.00 10.29 -1.39
N ILE A 32 2.00 10.25 -2.27
CA ILE A 32 3.29 10.94 -2.07
C ILE A 32 3.39 12.21 -2.91
N PHE A 33 2.91 12.19 -4.17
CA PHE A 33 3.11 13.28 -5.12
C PHE A 33 1.91 14.22 -5.24
N LEU A 34 0.68 13.71 -5.19
CA LEU A 34 -0.51 14.56 -5.32
C LEU A 34 -0.69 15.55 -4.15
N PRO A 35 -0.48 15.20 -2.86
CA PRO A 35 -0.61 16.17 -1.79
C PRO A 35 0.36 17.36 -1.95
N PRO A 36 1.68 17.18 -2.15
CA PRO A 36 2.58 18.29 -2.47
C PRO A 36 2.17 19.05 -3.74
N HIS A 37 1.77 18.36 -4.80
CA HIS A 37 1.32 18.98 -6.05
C HIS A 37 0.12 19.91 -5.81
N PHE A 38 -0.86 19.50 -4.99
CA PHE A 38 -2.01 20.31 -4.62
C PHE A 38 -1.61 21.54 -3.80
N ALA A 39 -0.66 21.39 -2.88
CA ALA A 39 -0.18 22.49 -2.07
C ALA A 39 0.70 23.47 -2.88
N THR A 40 1.63 22.96 -3.69
CA THR A 40 2.63 23.79 -4.38
C THR A 40 2.11 24.38 -5.68
N HIS A 41 1.33 23.61 -6.46
CA HIS A 41 0.90 23.98 -7.81
C HIS A 41 -0.52 24.52 -7.87
N LEU A 42 -1.44 23.93 -7.10
CA LEU A 42 -2.82 24.44 -7.03
C LEU A 42 -3.01 25.53 -5.99
N GLY A 43 -2.03 25.74 -5.08
CA GLY A 43 -2.08 26.77 -4.02
C GLY A 43 -3.08 26.45 -2.92
N ILE A 44 -3.42 25.19 -2.69
CA ILE A 44 -4.37 24.78 -1.64
C ILE A 44 -3.61 24.65 -0.32
N PRO A 45 -4.08 25.28 0.79
CA PRO A 45 -3.47 25.15 2.10
C PRO A 45 -3.28 23.69 2.54
N LEU A 46 -2.16 23.38 3.20
CA LEU A 46 -1.81 22.02 3.61
C LEU A 46 -2.86 21.38 4.54
N SER A 47 -3.48 22.14 5.42
CA SER A 47 -4.58 21.69 6.28
C SER A 47 -5.78 21.20 5.48
N ILE A 48 -6.13 21.89 4.39
CA ILE A 48 -7.21 21.52 3.49
C ILE A 48 -6.82 20.29 2.67
N VAL A 49 -5.60 20.24 2.16
CA VAL A 49 -5.06 19.04 1.49
C VAL A 49 -5.16 17.83 2.43
N SER A 50 -4.73 17.99 3.68
CA SER A 50 -4.87 16.97 4.72
C SER A 50 -6.31 16.49 4.86
N ALA A 51 -7.26 17.42 5.01
CA ALA A 51 -8.68 17.11 5.18
C ALA A 51 -9.25 16.32 3.99
N ILE A 52 -8.89 16.72 2.75
CA ILE A 52 -9.30 16.01 1.53
C ILE A 52 -8.78 14.55 1.55
N PHE A 53 -7.48 14.35 1.76
CA PHE A 53 -6.87 13.03 1.68
C PHE A 53 -7.28 12.10 2.83
N ILE A 54 -7.43 12.62 4.05
CA ILE A 54 -7.97 11.85 5.18
C ILE A 54 -9.44 11.51 4.93
N GLY A 55 -10.24 12.50 4.52
CA GLY A 55 -11.67 12.31 4.23
C GLY A 55 -11.90 11.21 3.20
N VAL A 56 -11.14 11.20 2.11
CA VAL A 56 -11.21 10.16 1.09
C VAL A 56 -10.82 8.80 1.64
N ARG A 57 -9.80 8.69 2.48
CA ARG A 57 -9.39 7.42 3.09
C ARG A 57 -10.44 6.89 4.06
N MET A 58 -11.11 7.78 4.82
CA MET A 58 -12.25 7.36 5.65
C MET A 58 -13.43 6.90 4.80
N LEU A 59 -13.66 7.57 3.67
CA LEU A 59 -14.70 7.20 2.72
C LEU A 59 -14.43 5.81 2.10
N ASP A 60 -13.19 5.48 1.73
CA ASP A 60 -12.78 4.16 1.22
C ASP A 60 -13.22 3.03 2.20
N ILE A 61 -12.97 3.21 3.50
CA ILE A 61 -13.30 2.19 4.51
C ILE A 61 -14.80 1.89 4.54
N ILE A 62 -15.63 2.92 4.32
CA ILE A 62 -17.10 2.80 4.34
C ILE A 62 -17.63 2.26 3.02
N ILE A 63 -17.08 2.71 1.89
CA ILE A 63 -17.60 2.43 0.55
C ILE A 63 -17.08 1.07 0.01
N ASP A 64 -15.85 0.67 0.32
CA ASP A 64 -15.24 -0.55 -0.22
C ASP A 64 -16.12 -1.80 -0.03
N PRO A 65 -16.72 -2.08 1.16
CA PRO A 65 -17.61 -3.21 1.33
C PRO A 65 -18.89 -3.09 0.50
N GLY A 66 -19.41 -1.86 0.34
CA GLY A 66 -20.58 -1.58 -0.49
C GLY A 66 -20.31 -1.87 -1.96
N ILE A 67 -19.17 -1.41 -2.49
CA ILE A 67 -18.72 -1.67 -3.87
C ILE A 67 -18.59 -3.18 -4.09
N GLY A 68 -17.93 -3.91 -3.19
CA GLY A 68 -17.77 -5.35 -3.29
C GLY A 68 -19.11 -6.08 -3.37
N ASN A 69 -20.06 -5.74 -2.48
CA ASN A 69 -21.39 -6.33 -2.46
C ASN A 69 -22.20 -6.01 -3.73
N PHE A 70 -22.08 -4.78 -4.26
CA PHE A 70 -22.72 -4.37 -5.50
C PHE A 70 -22.16 -5.12 -6.71
N GLN A 71 -20.84 -5.29 -6.77
CA GLN A 71 -20.17 -6.08 -7.80
C GLN A 71 -20.60 -7.55 -7.77
N ASP A 72 -20.74 -8.13 -6.59
CA ASP A 72 -21.13 -9.53 -6.42
C ASP A 72 -22.56 -9.83 -6.88
N ARG A 73 -23.45 -8.83 -6.82
CA ARG A 73 -24.84 -8.92 -7.30
C ARG A 73 -25.02 -8.68 -8.79
N THR A 74 -23.95 -8.27 -9.48
CA THR A 74 -24.02 -7.99 -10.92
C THR A 74 -24.07 -9.30 -11.72
N HIS A 75 -25.06 -9.46 -12.58
CA HIS A 75 -25.25 -10.60 -13.47
C HIS A 75 -25.19 -10.14 -14.91
N VAL A 76 -24.07 -10.39 -15.58
CA VAL A 76 -23.84 -10.01 -16.97
C VAL A 76 -23.21 -11.17 -17.76
N PRO A 77 -23.51 -11.32 -19.07
CA PRO A 77 -22.99 -12.43 -19.88
C PRO A 77 -21.47 -12.46 -20.00
N LEU A 78 -20.82 -11.30 -19.93
CA LEU A 78 -19.35 -11.16 -20.03
C LEU A 78 -18.61 -11.74 -18.80
N GLY A 79 -19.31 -11.94 -17.68
CA GLY A 79 -18.73 -12.20 -16.37
C GLY A 79 -18.72 -10.95 -15.49
N ARG A 80 -19.00 -11.13 -14.19
CA ARG A 80 -19.17 -9.99 -13.26
C ARG A 80 -17.87 -9.21 -13.05
N ARG A 81 -16.73 -9.90 -12.86
CA ARG A 81 -15.43 -9.26 -12.61
C ARG A 81 -14.88 -8.59 -13.87
N ARG A 82 -15.00 -9.28 -15.00
CA ARG A 82 -14.61 -8.76 -16.31
C ARG A 82 -15.37 -7.49 -16.67
N PHE A 83 -16.68 -7.47 -16.42
CA PHE A 83 -17.53 -6.30 -16.66
C PHE A 83 -17.06 -5.08 -15.86
N TRP A 84 -16.82 -5.23 -14.56
CA TRP A 84 -16.40 -4.12 -13.70
C TRP A 84 -15.00 -3.62 -14.04
N MET A 85 -14.09 -4.52 -14.43
CA MET A 85 -12.77 -4.14 -14.93
C MET A 85 -12.86 -3.31 -16.21
N LEU A 86 -13.64 -3.73 -17.20
CA LEU A 86 -13.83 -3.00 -18.45
C LEU A 86 -14.54 -1.65 -18.26
N LEU A 87 -15.63 -1.66 -17.50
CA LEU A 87 -16.38 -0.45 -17.19
C LEU A 87 -15.50 0.57 -16.45
N GLY A 88 -14.64 0.10 -15.54
CA GLY A 88 -13.75 0.96 -14.78
C GLY A 88 -12.70 1.70 -15.62
N VAL A 89 -12.27 1.17 -16.77
CA VAL A 89 -11.19 1.76 -17.58
C VAL A 89 -11.46 3.21 -17.98
N PRO A 90 -12.55 3.55 -18.67
CA PRO A 90 -12.77 4.95 -19.08
C PRO A 90 -12.94 5.89 -17.88
N PHE A 91 -13.57 5.43 -16.80
CA PHE A 91 -13.77 6.25 -15.61
C PHE A 91 -12.46 6.51 -14.86
N ILE A 92 -11.59 5.50 -14.69
CA ILE A 92 -10.31 5.69 -14.03
C ILE A 92 -9.35 6.53 -14.88
N MET A 93 -9.38 6.39 -16.23
CA MET A 93 -8.62 7.25 -17.13
C MET A 93 -9.05 8.71 -17.00
N ALA A 94 -10.36 8.98 -16.97
CA ALA A 94 -10.90 10.32 -16.74
C ALA A 94 -10.50 10.85 -15.35
N ALA A 95 -10.62 10.03 -14.31
CA ALA A 95 -10.27 10.41 -12.95
C ALA A 95 -8.78 10.75 -12.81
N ILE A 96 -7.88 9.97 -13.43
CA ILE A 96 -6.44 10.25 -13.47
C ILE A 96 -6.17 11.54 -14.25
N TRP A 97 -6.80 11.70 -15.40
CA TRP A 97 -6.63 12.93 -16.19
C TRP A 97 -7.04 14.16 -15.38
N PHE A 98 -8.21 14.14 -14.73
CA PHE A 98 -8.65 15.25 -13.87
C PHE A 98 -7.69 15.50 -12.73
N SER A 99 -7.27 14.47 -11.98
CA SER A 99 -6.51 14.64 -10.75
C SER A 99 -5.04 14.98 -10.96
N TYR A 100 -4.42 14.53 -12.06
CA TYR A 100 -2.99 14.69 -12.32
C TYR A 100 -2.68 15.79 -13.33
N ILE A 101 -3.60 16.08 -14.28
CA ILE A 101 -3.31 16.91 -15.47
C ILE A 101 -4.28 18.07 -15.59
N GLY A 102 -5.57 17.81 -15.41
CA GLY A 102 -6.66 18.72 -15.78
C GLY A 102 -6.97 19.82 -14.76
N LEU A 103 -6.40 19.76 -13.56
CA LEU A 103 -6.59 20.82 -12.55
C LEU A 103 -5.66 22.01 -12.84
N TRP A 104 -6.16 23.22 -12.63
CA TRP A 104 -5.44 24.50 -12.86
C TRP A 104 -5.12 25.21 -11.55
N PRO A 105 -4.14 26.13 -11.53
CA PRO A 105 -3.82 26.92 -10.34
C PRO A 105 -5.04 27.65 -9.78
N HIS A 106 -5.16 27.68 -8.44
CA HIS A 106 -6.29 28.30 -7.73
C HIS A 106 -7.67 27.68 -8.06
N VAL A 107 -7.69 26.41 -8.46
CA VAL A 107 -8.95 25.68 -8.63
C VAL A 107 -9.81 25.74 -7.36
N PRO A 108 -11.15 25.83 -7.45
CA PRO A 108 -12.01 25.76 -6.28
C PRO A 108 -11.77 24.46 -5.48
N ILE A 109 -11.67 24.56 -4.17
CA ILE A 109 -11.32 23.43 -3.26
C ILE A 109 -12.27 22.23 -3.48
N TRP A 110 -13.56 22.49 -3.68
CA TRP A 110 -14.54 21.43 -3.90
C TRP A 110 -14.30 20.66 -5.21
N VAL A 111 -13.76 21.30 -6.27
CA VAL A 111 -13.39 20.63 -7.53
C VAL A 111 -12.19 19.73 -7.31
N ALA A 112 -11.17 20.21 -6.60
CA ALA A 112 -10.00 19.43 -6.25
C ALA A 112 -10.38 18.22 -5.37
N ALA A 113 -11.24 18.43 -4.37
CA ALA A 113 -11.76 17.37 -3.51
C ALA A 113 -12.57 16.33 -4.31
N ALA A 114 -13.47 16.80 -5.20
CA ALA A 114 -14.27 15.92 -6.05
C ALA A 114 -13.39 15.08 -7.00
N ALA A 115 -12.32 15.65 -7.57
CA ALA A 115 -11.38 14.92 -8.42
C ALA A 115 -10.70 13.78 -7.66
N ILE A 116 -10.25 14.02 -6.41
CA ILE A 116 -9.62 13.00 -5.58
C ILE A 116 -10.63 11.93 -5.12
N VAL A 117 -11.83 12.32 -4.70
CA VAL A 117 -12.91 11.36 -4.38
C VAL A 117 -13.19 10.48 -5.60
N PHE A 118 -13.35 11.07 -6.77
CA PHE A 118 -13.61 10.34 -8.01
C PHE A 118 -12.47 9.37 -8.35
N LEU A 119 -11.22 9.81 -8.20
CA LEU A 119 -10.04 8.98 -8.43
C LEU A 119 -10.03 7.73 -7.53
N PHE A 120 -10.24 7.91 -6.23
CA PHE A 120 -10.20 6.80 -5.27
C PHE A 120 -11.39 5.86 -5.39
N VAL A 121 -12.59 6.37 -5.69
CA VAL A 121 -13.78 5.53 -5.97
C VAL A 121 -13.55 4.67 -7.22
N CYS A 122 -13.05 5.25 -8.33
CA CYS A 122 -12.74 4.49 -9.54
C CYS A 122 -11.65 3.44 -9.27
N TYR A 123 -10.62 3.80 -8.50
CA TYR A 123 -9.60 2.86 -8.06
C TYR A 123 -10.20 1.70 -7.25
N ALA A 124 -11.02 2.00 -6.25
CA ALA A 124 -11.65 0.98 -5.40
C ALA A 124 -12.49 -0.01 -6.23
N VAL A 125 -13.28 0.49 -7.17
CA VAL A 125 -14.08 -0.36 -8.08
C VAL A 125 -13.20 -1.35 -8.82
N MET A 126 -12.10 -0.90 -9.42
CA MET A 126 -11.21 -1.77 -10.19
C MET A 126 -10.37 -2.69 -9.30
N ALA A 127 -9.81 -2.17 -8.22
CA ALA A 127 -8.97 -2.93 -7.29
C ALA A 127 -9.74 -4.06 -6.62
N ILE A 128 -10.98 -3.80 -6.16
CA ILE A 128 -11.85 -4.81 -5.56
C ILE A 128 -12.23 -5.88 -6.59
N ALA A 129 -12.62 -5.48 -7.80
CA ALA A 129 -12.94 -6.44 -8.87
C ALA A 129 -11.76 -7.35 -9.20
N HIS A 130 -10.55 -6.79 -9.35
CA HIS A 130 -9.33 -7.53 -9.68
C HIS A 130 -8.91 -8.48 -8.55
N MET A 131 -8.91 -8.01 -7.29
CA MET A 131 -8.54 -8.83 -6.13
C MET A 131 -9.55 -9.95 -5.85
N ALA A 132 -10.85 -9.67 -6.00
CA ALA A 132 -11.87 -10.69 -5.87
C ALA A 132 -11.74 -11.75 -6.97
N TRP A 133 -11.46 -11.34 -8.21
CA TRP A 133 -11.20 -12.27 -9.31
C TRP A 133 -9.94 -13.11 -9.07
N ALA A 134 -8.87 -12.53 -8.50
CA ALA A 134 -7.67 -13.27 -8.09
C ALA A 134 -7.99 -14.43 -7.14
N GLY A 135 -8.87 -14.20 -6.16
CA GLY A 135 -9.33 -15.23 -5.23
C GLY A 135 -10.21 -16.31 -5.86
N GLU A 136 -10.88 -15.96 -6.97
CA GLU A 136 -11.82 -16.86 -7.69
C GLU A 136 -11.16 -17.63 -8.84
N LEU A 137 -10.00 -17.19 -9.35
CA LEU A 137 -9.37 -17.70 -10.57
C LEU A 137 -8.96 -19.17 -10.45
N VAL A 138 -8.39 -19.57 -9.31
CA VAL A 138 -7.92 -20.93 -9.04
C VAL A 138 -8.48 -21.44 -7.72
N PRO A 139 -9.09 -22.66 -7.68
CA PRO A 139 -9.70 -23.20 -6.47
C PRO A 139 -8.69 -23.66 -5.42
N THR A 140 -7.48 -24.08 -5.84
CA THR A 140 -6.48 -24.70 -4.97
C THR A 140 -5.68 -23.66 -4.19
N TYR A 141 -5.26 -24.03 -2.98
CA TYR A 141 -4.45 -23.17 -2.09
C TYR A 141 -3.14 -22.71 -2.75
N HIS A 142 -2.38 -23.68 -3.31
CA HIS A 142 -1.12 -23.36 -3.99
C HIS A 142 -1.34 -22.52 -5.26
N GLY A 143 -2.39 -22.78 -6.03
CA GLY A 143 -2.73 -21.99 -7.19
C GLY A 143 -3.06 -20.54 -6.86
N ARG A 144 -3.82 -20.28 -5.77
CA ARG A 144 -4.09 -18.92 -5.29
C ARG A 144 -2.83 -18.19 -4.88
N THR A 145 -1.90 -18.89 -4.22
CA THR A 145 -0.60 -18.32 -3.83
C THR A 145 0.20 -17.88 -5.05
N HIS A 146 0.23 -18.68 -6.12
CA HIS A 146 0.88 -18.32 -7.37
C HIS A 146 0.25 -17.09 -8.03
N VAL A 147 -1.09 -17.04 -8.09
CA VAL A 147 -1.82 -15.89 -8.67
C VAL A 147 -1.53 -14.61 -7.88
N LEU A 148 -1.68 -14.66 -6.56
CA LEU A 148 -1.41 -13.49 -5.70
C LEU A 148 0.05 -13.06 -5.74
N GLY A 149 0.98 -14.02 -5.85
CA GLY A 149 2.41 -13.75 -6.02
C GLY A 149 2.70 -13.02 -7.34
N ALA A 150 2.09 -13.44 -8.45
CA ALA A 150 2.21 -12.79 -9.75
C ALA A 150 1.63 -11.36 -9.71
N VAL A 151 0.45 -11.18 -9.11
CA VAL A 151 -0.17 -9.87 -8.88
C VAL A 151 0.75 -8.96 -8.06
N GLN A 152 1.36 -9.49 -7.00
CA GLN A 152 2.29 -8.71 -6.16
C GLN A 152 3.56 -8.30 -6.93
N LEU A 153 4.12 -9.20 -7.75
CA LEU A 153 5.27 -8.89 -8.60
C LEU A 153 4.92 -7.80 -9.62
N ALA A 154 3.78 -7.91 -10.31
CA ALA A 154 3.32 -6.89 -11.25
C ALA A 154 3.11 -5.53 -10.55
N SER A 155 2.55 -5.53 -9.35
CA SER A 155 2.38 -4.34 -8.51
C SER A 155 3.72 -3.66 -8.21
N MET A 156 4.72 -4.44 -7.81
CA MET A 156 6.05 -3.92 -7.50
C MET A 156 6.76 -3.35 -8.74
N ILE A 157 6.65 -4.05 -9.88
CA ILE A 157 7.20 -3.58 -11.16
C ILE A 157 6.52 -2.25 -11.56
N GLY A 158 5.18 -2.18 -11.48
CA GLY A 158 4.42 -0.98 -11.83
C GLY A 158 4.81 0.22 -10.97
N SER A 159 4.89 0.03 -9.65
CA SER A 159 5.29 1.08 -8.72
C SER A 159 6.73 1.57 -8.96
N SER A 160 7.67 0.64 -9.17
CA SER A 160 9.07 0.98 -9.43
C SER A 160 9.23 1.70 -10.76
N LEU A 161 8.57 1.22 -11.82
CA LEU A 161 8.59 1.86 -13.14
C LEU A 161 8.06 3.29 -13.05
N MET A 162 6.97 3.51 -12.32
CA MET A 162 6.38 4.83 -12.12
C MET A 162 7.34 5.80 -11.46
N LEU A 163 8.03 5.36 -10.40
CA LEU A 163 9.02 6.19 -9.70
C LEU A 163 10.24 6.51 -10.58
N ILE A 164 10.69 5.55 -11.40
CA ILE A 164 11.79 5.77 -12.36
C ILE A 164 11.38 6.79 -13.42
N ILE A 165 10.18 6.66 -14.00
CA ILE A 165 9.66 7.61 -14.99
C ILE A 165 9.55 9.01 -14.38
N ALA A 166 8.95 9.12 -13.20
CA ALA A 166 8.81 10.39 -12.50
C ALA A 166 10.17 11.03 -12.22
N GLY A 167 11.11 10.24 -11.66
CA GLY A 167 12.46 10.70 -11.35
C GLY A 167 13.24 11.13 -12.60
N TYR A 168 13.16 10.36 -13.67
CA TYR A 168 13.82 10.70 -14.94
C TYR A 168 13.25 12.00 -15.54
N VAL A 169 11.94 12.16 -15.57
CA VAL A 169 11.29 13.37 -16.12
C VAL A 169 11.63 14.59 -15.26
N ALA A 170 11.50 14.49 -13.93
CA ALA A 170 11.84 15.58 -13.03
C ALA A 170 13.30 16.03 -13.20
N PHE A 171 14.23 15.07 -13.25
CA PHE A 171 15.66 15.34 -13.42
C PHE A 171 16.00 15.94 -14.80
N ARG A 172 15.47 15.34 -15.89
CA ARG A 172 15.78 15.75 -17.27
C ARG A 172 15.21 17.10 -17.66
N TYR A 173 13.96 17.37 -17.22
CA TYR A 173 13.23 18.59 -17.59
C TYR A 173 13.21 19.64 -16.47
N ARG A 174 13.79 19.36 -15.32
CA ARG A 174 13.80 20.23 -14.15
C ARG A 174 12.43 20.72 -13.72
N SER A 175 11.44 19.84 -13.79
CA SER A 175 10.04 20.17 -13.54
C SER A 175 9.30 19.01 -12.84
N ASP A 176 8.87 19.27 -11.61
CA ASP A 176 8.08 18.32 -10.83
C ASP A 176 6.65 18.20 -11.39
N LEU A 177 6.14 19.28 -11.98
CA LEU A 177 4.86 19.29 -12.66
C LEU A 177 4.85 18.31 -13.84
N LEU A 178 5.87 18.36 -14.71
CA LEU A 178 5.99 17.43 -15.84
C LEU A 178 6.14 15.98 -15.36
N ALA A 179 6.76 15.74 -14.22
CA ALA A 179 6.84 14.42 -13.62
C ALA A 179 5.45 13.90 -13.24
N VAL A 180 4.62 14.73 -12.58
CA VAL A 180 3.22 14.37 -12.25
C VAL A 180 2.41 14.09 -13.51
N TYR A 181 2.53 14.92 -14.55
CA TYR A 181 1.87 14.70 -15.84
C TYR A 181 2.33 13.41 -16.52
N ALA A 182 3.64 13.11 -16.50
CA ALA A 182 4.18 11.86 -17.05
C ALA A 182 3.63 10.62 -16.33
N MET A 183 3.49 10.69 -15.00
CA MET A 183 2.83 9.64 -14.23
C MET A 183 1.38 9.43 -14.71
N GLY A 184 0.60 10.51 -14.79
CA GLY A 184 -0.79 10.46 -15.26
C GLY A 184 -0.91 9.83 -16.64
N TRP A 185 -0.16 10.31 -17.63
CA TRP A 185 -0.17 9.79 -18.99
C TRP A 185 0.28 8.33 -19.07
N THR A 186 1.29 7.92 -18.29
CA THR A 186 1.77 6.53 -18.26
C THR A 186 0.67 5.59 -17.78
N ILE A 187 -0.04 5.97 -16.70
CA ILE A 187 -1.13 5.15 -16.17
C ILE A 187 -2.28 5.08 -17.16
N ILE A 188 -2.68 6.22 -17.77
CA ILE A 188 -3.73 6.30 -18.79
C ILE A 188 -3.40 5.39 -19.98
N ALA A 189 -2.15 5.33 -20.42
CA ALA A 189 -1.72 4.48 -21.54
C ALA A 189 -1.69 2.99 -21.17
N LEU A 190 -1.18 2.63 -19.98
CA LEU A 190 -1.03 1.24 -19.56
C LEU A 190 -2.36 0.61 -19.14
N MET A 191 -3.28 1.39 -18.57
CA MET A 191 -4.52 0.85 -17.99
C MET A 191 -5.38 0.09 -19.03
N PRO A 192 -5.74 0.66 -20.20
CA PRO A 192 -6.55 -0.07 -21.16
C PRO A 192 -5.81 -1.30 -21.71
N VAL A 193 -4.52 -1.20 -22.00
CA VAL A 193 -3.73 -2.32 -22.56
C VAL A 193 -3.73 -3.51 -21.60
N THR A 194 -3.43 -3.27 -20.34
CA THR A 194 -3.32 -4.34 -19.34
C THR A 194 -4.68 -4.93 -18.98
N VAL A 195 -5.72 -4.09 -18.86
CA VAL A 195 -7.07 -4.57 -18.54
C VAL A 195 -7.68 -5.33 -19.72
N LEU A 196 -7.51 -4.86 -20.95
CA LEU A 196 -7.99 -5.60 -22.12
C LEU A 196 -7.27 -6.95 -22.25
N ALA A 197 -5.95 -7.01 -22.07
CA ALA A 197 -5.22 -8.27 -22.02
C ALA A 197 -5.79 -9.23 -20.97
N CYS A 198 -6.02 -8.75 -19.75
CA CYS A 198 -6.60 -9.54 -18.66
C CYS A 198 -8.00 -10.06 -19.02
N VAL A 199 -8.89 -9.18 -19.46
CA VAL A 199 -10.31 -9.50 -19.73
C VAL A 199 -10.46 -10.47 -20.91
N PHE A 200 -9.69 -10.32 -21.97
CA PHE A 200 -9.84 -11.17 -23.16
C PHE A 200 -9.07 -12.50 -23.09
N LEU A 201 -7.92 -12.53 -22.41
CA LEU A 201 -7.10 -13.73 -22.31
C LEU A 201 -7.46 -14.64 -21.13
N VAL A 202 -8.06 -14.07 -20.06
CA VAL A 202 -8.36 -14.81 -18.84
C VAL A 202 -9.87 -15.03 -18.70
N GLN A 203 -10.31 -16.27 -18.57
CA GLN A 203 -11.72 -16.58 -18.37
C GLN A 203 -12.11 -16.53 -16.90
N GLU A 204 -13.24 -15.92 -16.60
CA GLU A 204 -13.83 -15.91 -15.26
C GLU A 204 -14.58 -17.24 -15.00
N ALA A 205 -14.29 -17.88 -13.87
CA ALA A 205 -14.99 -19.07 -13.46
C ALA A 205 -16.31 -18.68 -12.76
N PRO A 206 -17.48 -19.20 -13.16
CA PRO A 206 -18.73 -18.94 -12.45
C PRO A 206 -18.66 -19.56 -11.05
N ARG A 207 -18.79 -18.75 -10.02
CA ARG A 207 -18.87 -19.18 -8.61
C ARG A 207 -20.06 -18.55 -7.90
N PRO A 208 -20.72 -19.29 -6.98
CA PRO A 208 -21.72 -18.72 -6.13
C PRO A 208 -21.10 -17.66 -5.22
N PRO A 209 -21.87 -16.58 -4.89
CA PRO A 209 -21.41 -15.56 -3.96
C PRO A 209 -21.12 -16.21 -2.59
N GLN A 210 -19.97 -15.88 -2.01
CA GLN A 210 -19.65 -16.31 -0.65
C GLN A 210 -20.38 -15.42 0.36
N PRO A 211 -20.84 -15.97 1.51
CA PRO A 211 -21.51 -15.17 2.53
C PRO A 211 -20.52 -14.14 3.09
N HIS A 212 -20.84 -12.86 2.95
CA HIS A 212 -20.09 -11.77 3.51
C HIS A 212 -20.37 -11.66 5.00
N LEU A 213 -19.31 -11.65 5.80
CA LEU A 213 -19.43 -11.36 7.23
C LEU A 213 -19.75 -9.88 7.43
N THR A 214 -20.66 -9.61 8.36
CA THR A 214 -21.00 -8.25 8.75
C THR A 214 -19.79 -7.59 9.41
N ILE A 215 -19.60 -6.28 9.23
CA ILE A 215 -18.53 -5.49 9.89
C ILE A 215 -18.51 -5.75 11.41
N TRP A 216 -19.67 -5.86 12.04
CA TRP A 216 -19.80 -6.16 13.47
C TRP A 216 -19.28 -7.55 13.87
N GLN A 217 -19.50 -8.56 13.04
CA GLN A 217 -18.94 -9.91 13.26
C GLN A 217 -17.42 -9.91 13.14
N THR A 218 -16.92 -9.15 12.17
CA THR A 218 -15.47 -8.94 11.96
C THR A 218 -14.83 -8.26 13.17
N LEU A 219 -15.41 -7.15 13.63
CA LEU A 219 -14.92 -6.40 14.79
C LEU A 219 -15.02 -7.20 16.10
N SER A 220 -16.11 -7.97 16.29
CA SER A 220 -16.27 -8.83 17.49
C SER A 220 -15.24 -9.96 17.55
N THR A 221 -14.91 -10.55 16.41
CA THR A 221 -13.87 -11.58 16.30
C THR A 221 -12.50 -10.99 16.69
N LEU A 222 -12.19 -9.79 16.21
CA LEU A 222 -10.96 -9.07 16.54
C LEU A 222 -10.87 -8.72 18.03
N ALA A 223 -11.94 -8.14 18.60
CA ALA A 223 -11.96 -7.72 19.99
C ALA A 223 -11.72 -8.88 20.97
N ARG A 224 -12.06 -10.10 20.57
CA ARG A 224 -11.88 -11.31 21.37
C ARG A 224 -10.52 -11.99 21.17
N ASN A 225 -9.78 -11.69 20.12
CA ASN A 225 -8.50 -12.31 19.81
C ASN A 225 -7.33 -11.40 20.16
N LYS A 226 -6.79 -11.54 21.39
CA LYS A 226 -5.63 -10.76 21.88
C LYS A 226 -4.36 -10.97 21.03
N LEU A 227 -4.22 -12.14 20.42
CA LEU A 227 -3.06 -12.45 19.57
C LEU A 227 -3.13 -11.66 18.26
N ALA A 228 -4.31 -11.57 17.62
CA ALA A 228 -4.51 -10.73 16.47
C ALA A 228 -4.20 -9.26 16.76
N GLN A 229 -4.67 -8.73 17.90
CA GLN A 229 -4.39 -7.35 18.32
C GLN A 229 -2.89 -7.07 18.43
N ARG A 230 -2.08 -8.05 18.87
CA ARG A 230 -0.61 -7.93 18.96
C ARG A 230 0.09 -7.89 17.59
N VAL A 231 -0.56 -8.30 16.51
CA VAL A 231 -0.05 -8.15 15.14
C VAL A 231 -0.58 -6.90 14.49
N LEU A 232 -1.84 -6.56 14.75
CA LEU A 232 -2.50 -5.40 14.15
C LEU A 232 -1.96 -4.06 14.66
N LEU A 233 -1.57 -3.99 15.93
CA LEU A 233 -1.00 -2.76 16.48
C LEU A 233 0.34 -2.38 15.82
N PRO A 234 1.35 -3.27 15.72
CA PRO A 234 2.55 -2.97 14.93
C PRO A 234 2.25 -2.62 13.46
N ASP A 235 1.29 -3.29 12.83
CA ASP A 235 0.91 -3.03 11.45
C ASP A 235 0.30 -1.63 11.27
N LEU A 236 -0.57 -1.21 12.20
CA LEU A 236 -1.12 0.15 12.25
C LEU A 236 0.00 1.20 12.41
N LEU A 237 0.90 0.98 13.37
CA LEU A 237 2.01 1.91 13.64
C LEU A 237 2.99 1.98 12.46
N LEU A 238 3.28 0.84 11.81
CA LEU A 238 4.05 0.77 10.57
C LEU A 238 3.37 1.56 9.44
N GLY A 239 2.08 1.34 9.25
CA GLY A 239 1.29 2.08 8.25
C GLY A 239 1.32 3.58 8.51
N PHE A 240 1.17 4.01 9.77
CA PHE A 240 1.23 5.42 10.13
C PHE A 240 2.62 6.02 9.90
N ALA A 241 3.69 5.31 10.29
CA ALA A 241 5.06 5.73 10.00
C ALA A 241 5.30 5.89 8.49
N GLN A 242 4.82 4.94 7.67
CA GLN A 242 4.89 5.03 6.21
C GLN A 242 4.07 6.20 5.66
N GLY A 243 2.90 6.48 6.23
CA GLY A 243 2.07 7.63 5.85
C GLY A 243 2.77 8.97 6.12
N ILE A 244 3.39 9.13 7.28
CA ILE A 244 4.20 10.31 7.63
C ILE A 244 5.39 10.44 6.68
N SER A 245 6.21 9.38 6.58
CA SER A 245 7.41 9.41 5.75
C SER A 245 7.06 9.69 4.29
N GLY A 246 6.03 9.05 3.74
CA GLY A 246 5.60 9.26 2.36
C GLY A 246 5.07 10.68 2.13
N GLY A 247 4.21 11.17 3.02
CA GLY A 247 3.61 12.50 2.89
C GLY A 247 4.63 13.64 2.99
N LEU A 248 5.57 13.53 3.92
CA LEU A 248 6.56 14.57 4.16
C LEU A 248 7.85 14.41 3.33
N PHE A 249 8.04 13.29 2.59
CA PHE A 249 9.26 12.96 1.88
C PHE A 249 9.74 14.11 0.98
N ILE A 250 8.87 14.57 0.09
CA ILE A 250 9.20 15.61 -0.88
C ILE A 250 9.56 16.90 -0.16
N PHE A 251 8.78 17.32 0.83
CA PHE A 251 9.05 18.54 1.58
C PHE A 251 10.37 18.48 2.32
N TYR A 252 10.68 17.36 3.00
CA TYR A 252 11.92 17.24 3.75
C TYR A 252 13.15 17.26 2.83
N PHE A 253 13.13 16.49 1.75
CA PHE A 253 14.27 16.43 0.83
C PHE A 253 14.47 17.74 0.05
N GLU A 254 13.40 18.46 -0.27
CA GLU A 254 13.50 19.74 -0.98
C GLU A 254 13.87 20.92 -0.06
N PHE A 255 13.18 21.06 1.07
CA PHE A 255 13.33 22.26 1.91
C PHE A 255 14.40 22.12 2.98
N VAL A 256 14.66 20.92 3.52
CA VAL A 256 15.67 20.69 4.55
C VAL A 256 17.01 20.23 3.93
N LEU A 257 16.97 19.21 3.05
CA LEU A 257 18.19 18.67 2.43
C LEU A 257 18.61 19.40 1.13
N GLY A 258 17.75 20.23 0.53
CA GLY A 258 18.10 21.06 -0.62
C GLY A 258 18.01 20.38 -1.98
N PHE A 259 17.51 19.14 -2.07
CA PHE A 259 17.32 18.43 -3.33
C PHE A 259 16.12 18.99 -4.10
N GLN A 260 16.34 19.56 -5.29
CA GLN A 260 15.24 20.12 -6.08
C GLN A 260 14.59 19.07 -6.99
N HIS A 261 15.32 18.54 -7.98
CA HIS A 261 14.77 17.65 -9.01
C HIS A 261 15.25 16.19 -8.89
N GLN A 262 15.94 15.86 -7.82
CA GLN A 262 16.53 14.53 -7.57
C GLN A 262 15.72 13.75 -6.50
N THR A 263 14.78 14.40 -5.84
CA THR A 263 13.97 13.82 -4.76
C THR A 263 13.23 12.56 -5.21
N GLN A 264 12.68 12.57 -6.43
CA GLN A 264 11.97 11.43 -7.00
C GLN A 264 12.91 10.23 -7.28
N LEU A 265 14.16 10.50 -7.70
CA LEU A 265 15.17 9.45 -7.89
C LEU A 265 15.59 8.83 -6.55
N LEU A 266 15.76 9.64 -5.51
CA LEU A 266 16.06 9.16 -4.15
C LEU A 266 14.93 8.27 -3.63
N LEU A 267 13.69 8.66 -3.88
CA LEU A 267 12.51 7.87 -3.54
C LEU A 267 12.48 6.54 -4.32
N ALA A 268 12.80 6.57 -5.62
CA ALA A 268 12.90 5.36 -6.44
C ALA A 268 13.96 4.39 -5.90
N ILE A 269 15.14 4.89 -5.52
CA ILE A 269 16.21 4.09 -4.91
C ILE A 269 15.71 3.44 -3.60
N TYR A 270 15.02 4.20 -2.76
CA TYR A 270 14.44 3.70 -1.51
C TYR A 270 13.45 2.55 -1.76
N PHE A 271 12.50 2.69 -2.68
CA PHE A 271 11.52 1.63 -2.98
C PHE A 271 12.15 0.41 -3.65
N LEU A 272 13.09 0.60 -4.57
CA LEU A 272 13.81 -0.49 -5.22
C LEU A 272 14.65 -1.29 -4.21
N SER A 273 15.26 -0.62 -3.24
CA SER A 273 15.98 -1.30 -2.17
C SER A 273 15.05 -2.10 -1.25
N GLY A 274 13.82 -1.62 -1.02
CA GLY A 274 12.78 -2.36 -0.31
C GLY A 274 12.47 -3.70 -0.95
N LEU A 275 12.45 -3.76 -2.28
CA LEU A 275 12.31 -5.02 -3.04
C LEU A 275 13.52 -5.95 -2.81
N ALA A 276 14.73 -5.41 -2.86
CA ALA A 276 15.96 -6.16 -2.58
C ALA A 276 16.03 -6.63 -1.12
N GLY A 277 15.42 -5.91 -0.20
CA GLY A 277 15.35 -6.24 1.23
C GLY A 277 14.48 -7.47 1.53
N VAL A 278 13.46 -7.77 0.71
CA VAL A 278 12.53 -8.89 0.97
C VAL A 278 13.26 -10.23 1.14
N PRO A 279 14.14 -10.68 0.23
CA PRO A 279 14.86 -11.95 0.41
C PRO A 279 15.80 -11.93 1.61
N ILE A 280 16.42 -10.79 1.93
CA ILE A 280 17.30 -10.64 3.10
C ILE A 280 16.51 -10.89 4.39
N TRP A 281 15.38 -10.21 4.56
CA TRP A 281 14.54 -10.34 5.75
C TRP A 281 13.86 -11.72 5.84
N TRP A 282 13.49 -12.31 4.71
CA TRP A 282 13.01 -13.68 4.67
C TRP A 282 14.07 -14.68 5.16
N PHE A 283 15.31 -14.55 4.73
CA PHE A 283 16.41 -15.40 5.16
C PHE A 283 16.70 -15.25 6.67
N ILE A 284 16.68 -14.00 7.19
CA ILE A 284 16.86 -13.73 8.61
C ILE A 284 15.68 -14.33 9.40
N ALA A 285 14.46 -14.21 8.91
CA ALA A 285 13.27 -14.75 9.58
C ALA A 285 13.29 -16.29 9.72
N ARG A 286 13.93 -17.00 8.80
CA ARG A 286 14.13 -18.44 8.90
C ARG A 286 15.11 -18.84 10.01
N LYS A 287 16.00 -17.95 10.43
CA LYS A 287 17.01 -18.22 11.47
C LYS A 287 16.59 -17.73 12.85
N LEU A 288 15.97 -16.57 12.93
CA LEU A 288 15.64 -15.90 14.20
C LEU A 288 14.16 -15.98 14.59
N GLY A 289 13.32 -16.49 13.67
CA GLY A 289 11.87 -16.45 13.81
C GLY A 289 11.26 -15.12 13.38
N LYS A 290 9.97 -15.15 12.98
CA LYS A 290 9.26 -14.03 12.33
C LYS A 290 9.15 -12.79 13.22
N HIS A 291 8.75 -12.94 14.50
CA HIS A 291 8.52 -11.82 15.40
C HIS A 291 9.81 -11.08 15.78
N ARG A 292 10.93 -11.81 16.04
CA ARG A 292 12.23 -11.20 16.32
C ARG A 292 12.78 -10.48 15.09
N THR A 293 12.60 -11.06 13.93
CA THR A 293 13.00 -10.41 12.67
C THR A 293 12.20 -9.13 12.42
N LEU A 294 10.89 -9.13 12.69
CA LEU A 294 10.10 -7.89 12.59
C LEU A 294 10.60 -6.83 13.58
N GLN A 295 10.95 -7.21 14.81
CA GLN A 295 11.56 -6.27 15.75
C GLN A 295 12.88 -5.69 15.22
N LEU A 296 13.74 -6.53 14.60
CA LEU A 296 14.99 -6.06 13.98
C LEU A 296 14.73 -5.10 12.80
N VAL A 297 13.74 -5.40 11.94
CA VAL A 297 13.31 -4.51 10.85
C VAL A 297 12.90 -3.14 11.40
N LEU A 298 12.11 -3.13 12.48
CA LEU A 298 11.64 -1.90 13.11
C LEU A 298 12.78 -1.11 13.75
N LEU A 299 13.68 -1.76 14.47
CA LEU A 299 14.85 -1.12 15.09
C LEU A 299 15.83 -0.61 14.03
N TYR A 300 16.00 -1.35 12.95
CA TYR A 300 16.77 -0.87 11.78
C TYR A 300 16.12 0.38 11.18
N GLY A 301 14.78 0.41 11.07
CA GLY A 301 14.03 1.59 10.65
C GLY A 301 14.25 2.79 11.58
N VAL A 302 14.25 2.59 12.91
CA VAL A 302 14.58 3.64 13.88
C VAL A 302 15.98 4.21 13.61
N LEU A 303 17.00 3.34 13.44
CA LEU A 303 18.38 3.74 13.21
C LEU A 303 18.51 4.54 11.90
N THR A 304 17.98 4.01 10.79
CA THR A 304 18.10 4.69 9.49
C THR A 304 17.35 6.01 9.46
N THR A 305 16.16 6.09 10.08
CA THR A 305 15.41 7.33 10.19
C THR A 305 16.16 8.37 11.03
N ALA A 306 16.76 7.98 12.15
CA ALA A 306 17.60 8.87 12.95
C ALA A 306 18.80 9.42 12.17
N LEU A 307 19.44 8.58 11.36
CA LEU A 307 20.62 8.99 10.56
C LEU A 307 20.27 9.92 9.39
N ILE A 308 19.00 9.94 8.92
CA ILE A 308 18.59 10.86 7.85
C ILE A 308 18.86 12.33 8.23
N SER A 309 18.68 12.70 9.49
CA SER A 309 18.92 14.07 9.96
C SER A 309 20.39 14.51 9.93
N GLN A 310 21.32 13.56 9.78
CA GLN A 310 22.76 13.81 9.71
C GLN A 310 23.29 13.87 8.27
N LEU A 311 22.43 13.71 7.28
CA LEU A 311 22.83 13.69 5.89
C LEU A 311 23.25 15.09 5.42
N PRO A 312 24.32 15.18 4.58
CA PRO A 312 24.74 16.44 4.02
C PRO A 312 23.72 16.98 3.03
N ARG A 313 23.53 18.29 3.01
CA ARG A 313 22.65 18.97 2.07
C ARG A 313 23.19 18.88 0.65
N ASP A 314 22.30 18.71 -0.32
CA ASP A 314 22.57 18.72 -1.77
C ASP A 314 23.74 17.82 -2.24
N ASN A 315 23.96 16.72 -1.51
CA ASN A 315 25.02 15.76 -1.86
C ASN A 315 24.41 14.40 -2.26
N PHE A 316 24.03 14.30 -3.53
CA PHE A 316 23.40 13.10 -4.07
C PHE A 316 24.26 11.83 -3.92
N ASN A 317 25.59 11.96 -4.08
CA ASN A 317 26.51 10.82 -4.02
C ASN A 317 26.59 10.17 -2.63
N VAL A 318 26.30 10.92 -1.57
CA VAL A 318 26.21 10.39 -0.19
C VAL A 318 24.80 9.95 0.13
N VAL A 319 23.80 10.74 -0.27
CA VAL A 319 22.40 10.49 0.10
C VAL A 319 21.82 9.31 -0.67
N ALA A 320 22.14 9.11 -1.96
CA ALA A 320 21.61 8.01 -2.76
C ALA A 320 22.00 6.61 -2.23
N PRO A 321 23.27 6.31 -1.92
CA PRO A 321 23.62 5.05 -1.25
C PRO A 321 22.96 4.89 0.10
N PHE A 322 22.86 5.96 0.89
CA PHE A 322 22.15 5.92 2.16
C PHE A 322 20.67 5.55 1.98
N MET A 323 19.98 6.13 1.01
CA MET A 323 18.58 5.82 0.70
C MET A 323 18.38 4.36 0.27
N PHE A 324 19.38 3.77 -0.40
CA PHE A 324 19.36 2.33 -0.68
C PHE A 324 19.35 1.51 0.61
N PHE A 325 20.22 1.78 1.56
CA PHE A 325 20.22 1.08 2.85
C PHE A 325 18.97 1.39 3.67
N ALA A 326 18.52 2.65 3.71
CA ALA A 326 17.33 3.06 4.45
C ALA A 326 16.04 2.41 3.93
N GLY A 327 15.97 2.05 2.65
CA GLY A 327 14.80 1.41 2.05
C GLY A 327 14.69 -0.11 2.31
N LEU A 328 15.78 -0.80 2.67
CA LEU A 328 15.77 -2.25 2.86
C LEU A 328 14.66 -2.77 3.80
N PRO A 329 14.32 -2.12 4.92
CA PRO A 329 13.27 -2.58 5.82
C PRO A 329 11.86 -2.46 5.27
N PHE A 330 11.62 -1.63 4.24
CA PHE A 330 10.29 -1.32 3.73
C PHE A 330 9.49 -2.56 3.31
N GLY A 331 10.07 -3.47 2.52
CA GLY A 331 9.42 -4.72 2.12
C GLY A 331 9.34 -5.75 3.24
N GLY A 332 10.30 -5.74 4.17
CA GLY A 332 10.39 -6.69 5.28
C GLY A 332 9.25 -6.53 6.29
N GLY A 333 8.87 -5.31 6.62
CA GLY A 333 7.78 -5.03 7.55
C GLY A 333 6.46 -5.65 7.09
N THR A 334 6.04 -5.35 5.87
CA THR A 334 4.79 -5.87 5.28
C THR A 334 4.81 -7.39 5.11
N LEU A 335 5.96 -7.98 4.72
CA LEU A 335 6.12 -9.43 4.60
C LEU A 335 5.90 -10.10 5.96
N LEU A 336 6.54 -9.59 6.99
CA LEU A 336 6.55 -10.23 8.31
C LEU A 336 5.23 -10.05 9.07
N THR A 337 4.56 -8.91 8.95
CA THR A 337 3.22 -8.73 9.54
C THR A 337 2.20 -9.69 8.92
N ARG A 338 2.25 -9.89 7.59
CA ARG A 338 1.43 -10.91 6.92
C ARG A 338 1.76 -12.33 7.35
N ALA A 339 3.05 -12.65 7.52
CA ALA A 339 3.50 -13.95 7.98
C ALA A 339 3.08 -14.24 9.43
N LEU A 340 3.13 -13.25 10.31
CA LEU A 340 2.63 -13.35 11.69
C LEU A 340 1.11 -13.47 11.74
N MET A 341 0.38 -12.77 10.87
CA MET A 341 -1.07 -12.90 10.79
C MET A 341 -1.49 -14.31 10.33
N ALA A 342 -0.73 -14.95 9.43
CA ALA A 342 -0.96 -16.35 9.08
C ALA A 342 -0.89 -17.28 10.31
N ASP A 343 0.11 -17.08 11.18
CA ASP A 343 0.25 -17.85 12.42
C ASP A 343 -0.93 -17.63 13.40
N VAL A 344 -1.48 -16.42 13.41
CA VAL A 344 -2.69 -16.09 14.18
C VAL A 344 -3.91 -16.83 13.63
N VAL A 345 -4.01 -16.95 12.31
CA VAL A 345 -5.09 -17.70 11.64
C VAL A 345 -5.02 -19.18 12.00
N ASP A 346 -3.82 -19.77 12.00
CA ASP A 346 -3.61 -21.18 12.34
C ASP A 346 -3.98 -21.43 13.82
N GLU A 347 -3.62 -20.56 14.74
CA GLU A 347 -4.03 -20.64 16.15
C GLU A 347 -5.53 -20.52 16.32
N ASP A 348 -6.18 -19.62 15.60
CA ASP A 348 -7.63 -19.46 15.62
C ASP A 348 -8.36 -20.70 15.06
N GLU A 349 -7.83 -21.32 14.01
CA GLU A 349 -8.36 -22.55 13.43
C GLU A 349 -8.30 -23.73 14.42
N VAL A 350 -7.18 -23.91 15.10
CA VAL A 350 -7.06 -24.94 16.15
C VAL A 350 -8.06 -24.70 17.27
N ARG A 351 -8.22 -23.46 17.72
CA ARG A 351 -9.09 -23.11 18.85
C ARG A 351 -10.60 -23.19 18.53
N THR A 352 -11.00 -22.78 17.32
CA THR A 352 -12.42 -22.61 16.97
C THR A 352 -12.95 -23.65 16.00
N GLY A 353 -12.06 -24.36 15.33
CA GLY A 353 -12.42 -25.30 14.30
C GLY A 353 -12.81 -24.66 12.97
N ALA A 354 -12.76 -23.34 12.87
CA ALA A 354 -13.19 -22.62 11.68
C ALA A 354 -12.02 -21.85 11.04
N ARG A 355 -11.76 -22.08 9.77
CA ARG A 355 -10.72 -21.36 9.03
C ARG A 355 -11.22 -20.00 8.57
N ARG A 356 -10.88 -18.95 9.31
CA ARG A 356 -11.35 -17.57 9.10
C ARG A 356 -10.28 -16.65 8.51
N SER A 357 -9.39 -17.18 7.67
CA SER A 357 -8.25 -16.46 7.08
C SER A 357 -8.67 -15.14 6.39
N GLY A 358 -9.77 -15.16 5.64
CA GLY A 358 -10.28 -13.96 4.95
C GLY A 358 -10.59 -12.80 5.89
N ILE A 359 -11.12 -13.08 7.10
CA ILE A 359 -11.40 -12.05 8.11
C ILE A 359 -10.10 -11.42 8.60
N TYR A 360 -9.15 -12.24 9.02
CA TYR A 360 -7.91 -11.77 9.63
C TYR A 360 -7.05 -10.97 8.63
N PHE A 361 -6.90 -11.45 7.41
CA PHE A 361 -6.18 -10.71 6.37
C PHE A 361 -6.93 -9.47 5.90
N GLY A 362 -8.27 -9.49 5.85
CA GLY A 362 -9.09 -8.32 5.55
C GLY A 362 -8.89 -7.21 6.59
N ILE A 363 -8.90 -7.58 7.89
CA ILE A 363 -8.65 -6.63 8.98
C ILE A 363 -7.21 -6.08 8.90
N LEU A 364 -6.21 -6.94 8.66
CA LEU A 364 -4.82 -6.51 8.52
C LEU A 364 -4.66 -5.46 7.40
N LEU A 365 -5.27 -5.70 6.24
CA LEU A 365 -5.25 -4.73 5.14
C LEU A 365 -5.95 -3.41 5.50
N THR A 366 -7.07 -3.48 6.21
CA THR A 366 -7.77 -2.28 6.70
C THR A 366 -6.90 -1.52 7.70
N THR A 367 -6.25 -2.21 8.63
CA THR A 367 -5.37 -1.60 9.63
C THR A 367 -4.20 -0.88 8.98
N SER A 368 -3.53 -1.49 8.01
CA SER A 368 -2.48 -0.83 7.22
C SER A 368 -3.00 0.43 6.52
N LYS A 369 -4.17 0.35 5.85
CA LYS A 369 -4.78 1.51 5.18
C LYS A 369 -5.09 2.65 6.15
N VAL A 370 -5.68 2.34 7.32
CA VAL A 370 -5.95 3.32 8.38
C VAL A 370 -4.67 3.97 8.86
N GLY A 371 -3.62 3.18 9.11
CA GLY A 371 -2.31 3.70 9.50
C GLY A 371 -1.79 4.74 8.50
N VAL A 372 -1.70 4.38 7.22
CA VAL A 372 -1.24 5.30 6.17
C VAL A 372 -2.13 6.54 6.07
N ALA A 373 -3.45 6.40 6.25
CA ALA A 373 -4.40 7.50 6.21
C ALA A 373 -4.20 8.56 7.31
N LEU A 374 -3.55 8.20 8.41
CA LEU A 374 -3.20 9.14 9.48
C LEU A 374 -1.98 10.02 9.12
N GLY A 375 -1.18 9.64 8.13
CA GLY A 375 0.01 10.39 7.72
C GLY A 375 -0.28 11.87 7.43
N PRO A 376 -1.26 12.22 6.60
CA PRO A 376 -1.61 13.61 6.29
C PRO A 376 -1.98 14.49 7.50
N LEU A 377 -2.24 13.93 8.69
CA LEU A 377 -2.39 14.74 9.92
C LEU A 377 -1.16 15.62 10.20
N THR A 378 0.01 15.19 9.75
CA THR A 378 1.24 15.97 9.86
C THR A 378 1.20 17.28 9.08
N TYR A 379 0.40 17.37 8.02
CA TYR A 379 0.23 18.60 7.25
C TYR A 379 -0.48 19.68 8.06
N VAL A 380 -1.42 19.29 8.93
CA VAL A 380 -2.08 20.22 9.85
C VAL A 380 -1.05 20.83 10.83
N ALA A 381 -0.18 19.98 11.37
CA ALA A 381 0.88 20.46 12.27
C ALA A 381 1.87 21.39 11.55
N LEU A 382 2.22 21.10 10.28
CA LEU A 382 3.07 21.97 9.47
C LEU A 382 2.39 23.31 9.15
N ASP A 383 1.11 23.28 8.78
CA ASP A 383 0.34 24.49 8.48
C ASP A 383 0.26 25.43 9.71
N LEU A 384 -0.01 24.85 10.90
CA LEU A 384 0.00 25.57 12.17
C LEU A 384 1.37 26.14 12.54
N ALA A 385 2.47 25.49 12.11
CA ALA A 385 3.83 25.99 12.28
C ALA A 385 4.23 27.04 11.24
N GLY A 386 3.31 27.43 10.35
CA GLY A 386 3.57 28.42 9.30
C GLY A 386 4.44 27.90 8.16
N PHE A 387 4.43 26.60 7.90
CA PHE A 387 5.18 26.02 6.78
C PHE A 387 4.52 26.35 5.44
N HIS A 388 5.29 26.94 4.53
CA HIS A 388 4.88 27.22 3.17
C HIS A 388 5.45 26.20 2.21
N ALA A 389 4.57 25.44 1.55
CA ALA A 389 4.95 24.43 0.56
C ALA A 389 5.47 25.04 -0.76
N THR A 390 5.22 26.34 -1.00
CA THR A 390 5.68 27.06 -2.18
C THR A 390 7.09 27.63 -1.98
N LYS A 391 7.94 27.55 -3.01
CA LYS A 391 9.33 28.08 -2.97
C LYS A 391 9.40 29.60 -3.04
N THR A 392 8.28 30.28 -3.28
CA THR A 392 8.22 31.74 -3.38
C THR A 392 8.32 32.45 -2.03
N THR A 393 7.91 31.78 -0.95
CA THR A 393 7.98 32.30 0.41
C THR A 393 9.00 31.48 1.19
N PRO A 394 10.05 32.09 1.75
CA PRO A 394 11.02 31.36 2.57
C PRO A 394 10.34 30.87 3.87
N ASN A 395 10.62 29.62 4.22
CA ASN A 395 10.15 29.05 5.48
C ASN A 395 11.00 29.54 6.65
N THR A 396 10.36 29.74 7.80
CA THR A 396 11.08 30.08 9.04
C THR A 396 11.88 28.89 9.55
N PRO A 397 12.96 29.12 10.34
CA PRO A 397 13.71 28.04 10.97
C PRO A 397 12.83 27.11 11.79
N GLU A 398 11.84 27.65 12.50
CA GLU A 398 10.89 26.90 13.35
C GLU A 398 10.00 25.97 12.50
N ALA A 399 9.55 26.41 11.32
CA ALA A 399 8.75 25.58 10.42
C ALA A 399 9.59 24.42 9.83
N LEU A 400 10.87 24.66 9.52
CA LEU A 400 11.79 23.61 9.04
C LEU A 400 12.17 22.63 10.16
N GLU A 401 12.30 23.11 11.39
CA GLU A 401 12.52 22.27 12.56
C GLU A 401 11.30 21.37 12.84
N MET A 402 10.09 21.92 12.77
CA MET A 402 8.85 21.15 12.86
C MET A 402 8.76 20.07 11.76
N LEU A 403 9.10 20.41 10.52
CA LEU A 403 9.16 19.44 9.41
C LEU A 403 10.16 18.32 9.73
N THR A 404 11.34 18.66 10.26
CA THR A 404 12.36 17.68 10.64
C THR A 404 11.87 16.81 11.80
N MET A 405 11.26 17.38 12.82
CA MET A 405 10.70 16.66 13.95
C MET A 405 9.62 15.66 13.52
N LEU A 406 8.73 16.09 12.62
CA LEU A 406 7.66 15.22 12.12
C LEU A 406 8.19 14.12 11.20
N PHE A 407 9.11 14.43 10.29
CA PHE A 407 9.64 13.47 9.30
C PHE A 407 10.57 12.44 9.92
N VAL A 408 11.41 12.84 10.90
CA VAL A 408 12.40 11.98 11.57
C VAL A 408 11.82 11.42 12.87
N GLY A 409 11.38 12.30 13.77
CA GLY A 409 10.91 11.91 15.10
C GLY A 409 9.62 11.10 15.08
N GLY A 410 8.66 11.47 14.22
CA GLY A 410 7.38 10.78 14.10
C GLY A 410 7.53 9.29 13.77
N PRO A 411 8.11 8.93 12.61
CA PRO A 411 8.31 7.51 12.24
C PRO A 411 9.21 6.77 13.22
N MET A 412 10.27 7.41 13.74
CA MET A 412 11.17 6.81 14.72
C MET A 412 10.42 6.37 15.98
N LEU A 413 9.55 7.24 16.53
CA LEU A 413 8.71 6.92 17.69
C LEU A 413 7.75 5.76 17.38
N LEU A 414 7.09 5.79 16.21
CA LEU A 414 6.14 4.75 15.82
C LEU A 414 6.81 3.40 15.61
N TYR A 415 7.98 3.35 14.99
CA TYR A 415 8.77 2.11 14.85
C TYR A 415 9.21 1.58 16.23
N LEU A 416 9.63 2.45 17.13
CA LEU A 416 10.02 2.05 18.49
C LEU A 416 8.83 1.48 19.26
N LEU A 417 7.67 2.14 19.22
CA LEU A 417 6.44 1.67 19.85
C LEU A 417 5.99 0.31 19.26
N ALA A 418 6.08 0.16 17.94
CA ALA A 418 5.79 -1.10 17.26
C ALA A 418 6.75 -2.22 17.69
N ALA A 419 8.05 -1.95 17.81
CA ALA A 419 9.04 -2.92 18.29
C ALA A 419 8.78 -3.33 19.75
N ILE A 420 8.40 -2.37 20.59
CA ILE A 420 8.06 -2.62 21.99
C ILE A 420 6.78 -3.48 22.10
N SER A 421 5.77 -3.24 21.28
CA SER A 421 4.50 -3.98 21.31
C SER A 421 4.66 -5.47 20.99
N LEU A 422 5.71 -5.82 20.22
CA LEU A 422 6.06 -7.21 19.89
C LEU A 422 6.87 -7.93 21.00
N ARG A 423 7.22 -7.23 22.08
CA ARG A 423 7.88 -7.90 23.23
C ARG A 423 6.96 -8.98 23.80
N LYS A 424 7.53 -10.14 24.10
CA LYS A 424 6.80 -11.30 24.66
C LYS A 424 5.66 -11.79 23.72
N TYR A 425 5.88 -11.76 22.39
CA TYR A 425 4.96 -12.37 21.43
C TYR A 425 4.90 -13.88 21.70
N PRO A 426 3.70 -14.48 21.89
CA PRO A 426 3.58 -15.82 22.46
C PRO A 426 3.76 -16.95 21.44
N LEU A 427 3.68 -16.68 20.13
CA LEU A 427 3.90 -17.71 19.11
C LEU A 427 5.36 -17.71 18.66
N ASP A 428 6.11 -18.65 19.21
CA ASP A 428 7.46 -18.99 18.75
C ASP A 428 7.40 -20.10 17.68
N GLU A 429 8.56 -20.44 17.11
CA GLU A 429 8.68 -21.45 16.06
C GLU A 429 8.22 -22.84 16.52
N LYS A 430 8.46 -23.19 17.81
CA LYS A 430 8.05 -24.48 18.38
C LYS A 430 6.53 -24.56 18.47
N ARG A 431 5.89 -23.51 18.99
CA ARG A 431 4.43 -23.44 19.08
C ARG A 431 3.77 -23.48 17.72
N GLN A 432 4.35 -22.83 16.71
CA GLN A 432 3.87 -22.86 15.35
C GLN A 432 3.95 -24.28 14.73
N ALA A 433 5.05 -25.01 14.96
CA ALA A 433 5.19 -26.38 14.49
C ALA A 433 4.14 -27.31 15.14
N GLU A 434 3.83 -27.12 16.44
CA GLU A 434 2.75 -27.84 17.13
C GLU A 434 1.38 -27.54 16.51
N LEU A 435 1.06 -26.27 16.24
CA LEU A 435 -0.20 -25.89 15.61
C LEU A 435 -0.34 -26.51 14.21
N ALA A 436 0.71 -26.45 13.40
CA ALA A 436 0.72 -27.05 12.07
C ALA A 436 0.47 -28.56 12.13
N SER A 437 1.05 -29.28 13.09
CA SER A 437 0.83 -30.72 13.28
C SER A 437 -0.61 -31.05 13.70
N GLN A 438 -1.20 -30.22 14.60
CA GLN A 438 -2.59 -30.36 15.04
C GLN A 438 -3.60 -30.13 13.88
N ILE A 439 -3.36 -29.12 13.05
CA ILE A 439 -4.16 -28.84 11.87
C ILE A 439 -4.10 -30.00 10.86
N ALA A 440 -2.88 -30.50 10.58
CA ALA A 440 -2.69 -31.63 9.68
C ALA A 440 -3.40 -32.90 10.16
N ALA A 441 -3.31 -33.22 11.46
CA ALA A 441 -3.98 -34.37 12.07
C ALA A 441 -5.50 -34.25 12.00
N ARG A 442 -6.06 -33.02 12.18
CA ARG A 442 -7.48 -32.77 12.08
C ARG A 442 -8.01 -32.92 10.64
N HIS A 443 -7.33 -32.34 9.66
CA HIS A 443 -7.71 -32.47 8.26
C HIS A 443 -7.67 -33.93 7.78
N ALA A 444 -6.68 -34.70 8.25
CA ALA A 444 -6.62 -36.13 7.98
C ALA A 444 -7.80 -36.91 8.60
N ALA A 445 -8.31 -36.47 9.77
CA ALA A 445 -9.48 -37.08 10.42
C ALA A 445 -10.82 -36.66 9.78
N GLU A 446 -10.87 -35.55 9.08
CA GLU A 446 -12.08 -35.05 8.36
C GLU A 446 -12.21 -35.67 6.93
N GLU A 447 -11.14 -36.30 6.40
CA GLU A 447 -11.13 -37.00 5.12
C GLU A 447 -11.58 -38.47 5.22
N PHE A 448 -11.75 -39.01 6.43
CA PHE A 448 -12.30 -40.33 6.73
C PHE A 448 -13.75 -40.24 7.24
#